data_030b35754be8418bca3be17bbc53478d
#
_entry.id   030b35754be8418bca3be17bbc53478d
#
_cell.length_a   1.000
_cell.length_b   1.000
_cell.length_c   1.000
_cell.angle_alpha   90.00
_cell.angle_beta   90.00
_cell.angle_gamma   90.00
#
_symmetry.space_group_name_H-M   'P 1'
#
loop_
_entity.id
_entity.type
_entity.pdbx_description
1 polymer ?
#
loop_
_entity_poly.entity_id
_entity_poly.type
_entity_poly.pdbx_seq_one_letter_code
_entity_poly.pdbx_strand_id
1 'polypeptide(L)'
;MRRLLGILLLPLLLIGCSEPGTALSRAESTGILNVGVVDNPPMTVPGEGGDVSGPAADLVTAYADSIGAHPSWQVGELDALVAAVQRGEVDVIIGAGGPTKGVTATSSTGDAGVVLVSEQETPLKDSIDRWLAERG
;
A
#
# COMPACT_ATOMS: atom_id res chain seq x y z
N MET A 1 -52.44 31.54 8.90
CA MET A 1 -52.02 31.11 8.74
C MET A 1 -51.04 30.66 8.54
N ARG A 2 -50.67 30.51 8.35
CA ARG A 2 -49.82 29.95 8.16
C ARG A 2 -48.98 29.25 8.05
N ARG A 3 -48.47 28.89 7.94
CA ARG A 3 -47.74 28.21 7.81
C ARG A 3 -46.83 27.68 7.65
N LEU A 4 -46.42 27.41 7.61
CA LEU A 4 -45.53 26.78 7.42
C LEU A 4 -44.83 26.20 7.25
N LEU A 5 -44.30 25.83 7.19
CA LEU A 5 -43.68 25.19 6.96
C LEU A 5 -42.80 24.58 6.79
N GLY A 6 -42.42 24.08 6.80
CA GLY A 6 -41.67 23.32 6.51
C GLY A 6 -40.62 23.08 6.25
N ILE A 7 -40.08 22.81 6.23
CA ILE A 7 -39.10 22.55 5.94
C ILE A 7 -38.33 21.66 5.95
N LEU A 8 -37.98 21.27 5.67
CA LEU A 8 -37.30 20.40 5.50
C LEU A 8 -36.17 20.13 5.38
N LEU A 9 -35.66 19.80 5.35
CA LEU A 9 -34.63 19.54 5.20
C LEU A 9 -33.94 18.60 4.95
N LEU A 10 -33.45 18.26 4.70
CA LEU A 10 -32.81 17.36 4.34
C LEU A 10 -31.65 17.00 4.53
N PRO A 11 -31.11 16.50 4.55
CA PRO A 11 -30.03 16.12 4.81
C PRO A 11 -29.26 15.40 4.20
N LEU A 12 -28.92 15.26 3.84
CA LEU A 12 -28.20 14.66 3.22
C LEU A 12 -27.30 13.89 3.44
N LEU A 13 -26.92 13.51 3.38
CA LEU A 13 -26.17 12.78 3.45
C LEU A 13 -25.17 12.44 3.04
N LEU A 14 -24.64 12.29 2.96
CA LEU A 14 -23.75 12.01 2.53
C LEU A 14 -23.07 11.05 2.64
N ILE A 15 -22.85 10.58 2.37
CA ILE A 15 -22.36 9.62 2.39
C ILE A 15 -21.30 9.35 2.07
N GLY A 16 -20.58 9.41 2.35
CA GLY A 16 -19.39 9.17 2.14
C GLY A 16 -19.17 8.04 1.49
N CYS A 17 -19.27 7.80 0.70
CA CYS A 17 -18.99 6.75 0.07
C CYS A 17 -17.78 6.45 -0.08
N SER A 18 -17.14 6.29 0.73
CA SER A 18 -15.96 5.88 0.56
C SER A 18 -15.92 4.67 -0.10
N GLU A 19 -15.30 4.61 -1.08
CA GLU A 19 -14.88 3.53 -1.58
C GLU A 19 -14.22 2.81 -0.63
N PRO A 20 -14.46 1.69 -0.34
CA PRO A 20 -13.79 0.91 0.55
C PRO A 20 -12.46 0.92 0.13
N GLY A 21 -11.74 1.49 0.76
CA GLY A 21 -10.58 1.60 0.56
C GLY A 21 -9.76 0.97 -0.25
N THR A 22 -9.30 1.66 -1.03
CA THR A 22 -8.12 1.24 -1.67
C THR A 22 -7.02 1.35 -0.66
N ALA A 23 -6.03 0.49 -0.77
CA ALA A 23 -4.87 0.57 0.09
C ALA A 23 -4.21 1.93 -0.05
N LEU A 24 -4.19 2.48 -1.25
CA LEU A 24 -3.62 3.80 -1.48
C LEU A 24 -4.35 4.87 -0.68
N SER A 25 -5.67 4.92 -0.76
CA SER A 25 -6.45 5.90 -0.03
C SER A 25 -6.24 5.77 1.47
N ARG A 26 -6.17 4.56 1.95
CA ARG A 26 -5.96 4.32 3.37
C ARG A 26 -4.58 4.79 3.79
N ALA A 27 -3.55 4.49 3.02
CA ALA A 27 -2.19 4.93 3.34
C ALA A 27 -2.10 6.45 3.35
N GLU A 28 -2.74 7.09 2.39
CA GLU A 28 -2.73 8.55 2.33
C GLU A 28 -3.45 9.18 3.52
N SER A 29 -4.54 8.58 3.95
CA SER A 29 -5.32 9.16 5.03
C SER A 29 -4.77 8.84 6.41
N THR A 30 -4.18 7.66 6.61
CA THR A 30 -3.62 7.28 7.89
C THR A 30 -2.17 7.68 8.05
N GLY A 31 -1.47 7.92 6.96
CA GLY A 31 -0.04 8.18 6.99
C GLY A 31 0.80 6.95 7.19
N ILE A 32 0.24 5.75 6.99
CA ILE A 32 0.96 4.51 7.19
C ILE A 32 0.80 3.60 5.98
N LEU A 33 1.91 3.13 5.45
CA LEU A 33 1.93 2.11 4.41
C LEU A 33 2.41 0.82 5.04
N ASN A 34 1.57 -0.20 5.05
CA ASN A 34 1.93 -1.47 5.67
C ASN A 34 2.71 -2.32 4.67
N VAL A 35 3.93 -2.64 5.01
CA VAL A 35 4.87 -3.30 4.10
C VAL A 35 5.23 -4.68 4.62
N GLY A 36 4.89 -5.71 3.85
CA GLY A 36 5.34 -7.06 4.12
C GLY A 36 6.74 -7.25 3.58
N VAL A 37 7.59 -7.89 4.35
CA VAL A 37 9.01 -8.04 4.01
C VAL A 37 9.39 -9.50 4.02
N VAL A 38 9.86 -9.98 2.88
CA VAL A 38 10.46 -11.32 2.80
C VAL A 38 11.96 -11.11 3.00
N ASP A 39 12.56 -11.88 3.91
CA ASP A 39 13.99 -11.79 4.17
C ASP A 39 14.74 -12.30 2.95
N ASN A 40 15.41 -11.42 2.24
CA ASN A 40 16.05 -11.77 0.98
C ASN A 40 17.26 -10.87 0.72
N PRO A 41 18.36 -11.07 1.47
CA PRO A 41 19.53 -10.20 1.29
C PRO A 41 20.13 -10.37 -0.08
N PRO A 42 20.69 -9.33 -0.66
CA PRO A 42 20.81 -7.99 -0.11
C PRO A 42 19.60 -7.09 -0.39
N MET A 43 18.59 -7.62 -1.07
CA MET A 43 17.42 -6.83 -1.48
C MET A 43 16.67 -6.29 -0.26
N THR A 44 16.41 -7.16 0.70
CA THR A 44 15.80 -6.80 1.98
C THR A 44 16.59 -7.44 3.10
N VAL A 45 16.88 -6.67 4.12
CA VAL A 45 17.65 -7.15 5.26
C VAL A 45 16.94 -6.72 6.54
N PRO A 46 16.15 -7.62 7.14
CA PRO A 46 15.52 -7.30 8.42
C PRO A 46 16.59 -7.15 9.50
N GLY A 47 16.44 -6.13 10.33
CA GLY A 47 17.36 -5.86 11.41
C GLY A 47 16.69 -6.00 12.74
N GLU A 48 17.44 -5.66 13.79
CA GLU A 48 16.90 -5.69 15.12
C GLU A 48 16.01 -4.49 15.31
N GLY A 49 15.05 -4.60 16.22
CA GLY A 49 14.18 -3.50 16.51
C GLY A 49 13.11 -3.21 15.49
N GLY A 50 12.93 -4.10 14.54
CA GLY A 50 11.88 -3.93 13.54
C GLY A 50 12.26 -3.13 12.33
N ASP A 51 13.51 -2.72 12.23
CA ASP A 51 13.98 -1.99 11.05
C ASP A 51 14.26 -2.93 9.90
N VAL A 52 14.15 -2.41 8.69
CA VAL A 52 14.48 -3.16 7.48
C VAL A 52 15.37 -2.28 6.61
N SER A 53 16.41 -2.85 6.05
CA SER A 53 17.30 -2.13 5.16
C SER A 53 17.41 -2.84 3.82
N GLY A 54 18.13 -2.25 2.90
CA GLY A 54 18.34 -2.77 1.55
C GLY A 54 17.64 -1.92 0.50
N PRO A 55 17.98 -2.13 -0.78
CA PRO A 55 17.41 -1.31 -1.85
C PRO A 55 15.89 -1.35 -1.93
N ALA A 56 15.29 -2.50 -1.64
CA ALA A 56 13.83 -2.58 -1.70
C ALA A 56 13.18 -1.78 -0.56
N ALA A 57 13.78 -1.81 0.63
CA ALA A 57 13.28 -1.02 1.74
C ALA A 57 13.44 0.47 1.46
N ASP A 58 14.58 0.86 0.89
CA ASP A 58 14.82 2.26 0.53
C ASP A 58 13.81 2.73 -0.50
N LEU A 59 13.53 1.90 -1.49
CA LEU A 59 12.59 2.24 -2.54
C LEU A 59 11.20 2.47 -1.98
N VAL A 60 10.72 1.55 -1.16
CA VAL A 60 9.35 1.65 -0.67
C VAL A 60 9.23 2.78 0.37
N THR A 61 10.30 3.09 1.08
CA THR A 61 10.31 4.23 1.99
C THR A 61 10.19 5.53 1.21
N ALA A 62 10.90 5.64 0.09
CA ALA A 62 10.82 6.82 -0.76
C ALA A 62 9.42 6.95 -1.38
N TYR A 63 8.83 5.83 -1.80
CA TYR A 63 7.48 5.89 -2.31
C TYR A 63 6.49 6.33 -1.22
N ALA A 64 6.61 5.77 -0.02
CA ALA A 64 5.73 6.15 1.09
C ALA A 64 5.84 7.65 1.37
N ASP A 65 7.07 8.18 1.39
CA ASP A 65 7.24 9.61 1.56
C ASP A 65 6.50 10.41 0.50
N SER A 66 6.49 9.92 -0.73
CA SER A 66 5.86 10.66 -1.85
C SER A 66 4.36 10.77 -1.67
N ILE A 67 3.74 9.89 -0.89
CA ILE A 67 2.30 9.94 -0.64
C ILE A 67 1.99 10.39 0.78
N GLY A 68 2.98 10.89 1.50
CA GLY A 68 2.76 11.39 2.86
C GLY A 68 2.62 10.32 3.91
N ALA A 69 3.21 9.16 3.68
CA ALA A 69 3.08 8.02 4.59
C ALA A 69 4.45 7.55 5.06
N HIS A 70 4.44 6.69 6.06
CA HIS A 70 5.65 6.03 6.56
C HIS A 70 5.45 4.53 6.49
N PRO A 71 6.48 3.76 6.19
CA PRO A 71 6.34 2.32 6.14
C PRO A 71 6.22 1.72 7.54
N SER A 72 5.37 0.72 7.66
CA SER A 72 5.27 -0.11 8.85
C SER A 72 5.63 -1.52 8.41
N TRP A 73 6.69 -2.08 8.96
CA TRP A 73 7.28 -3.32 8.46
C TRP A 73 6.70 -4.55 9.14
N GLN A 74 6.39 -5.57 8.35
CA GLN A 74 5.97 -6.87 8.89
C GLN A 74 6.78 -7.93 8.15
N VAL A 75 7.73 -8.53 8.83
CA VAL A 75 8.59 -9.55 8.25
C VAL A 75 7.90 -10.91 8.35
N GLY A 76 7.93 -11.68 7.29
CA GLY A 76 7.31 -13.01 7.29
C GLY A 76 7.57 -13.76 6.01
N GLU A 77 6.98 -14.96 5.95
CA GLU A 77 7.07 -15.78 4.76
C GLU A 77 6.12 -15.26 3.70
N LEU A 78 6.48 -15.45 2.44
CA LEU A 78 5.70 -14.90 1.34
C LEU A 78 4.23 -15.31 1.41
N ASP A 79 3.96 -16.60 1.65
CA ASP A 79 2.57 -17.06 1.67
C ASP A 79 1.75 -16.38 2.77
N ALA A 80 2.35 -16.19 3.93
CA ALA A 80 1.67 -15.51 5.03
C ALA A 80 1.44 -14.04 4.70
N LEU A 81 2.40 -13.40 4.04
CA LEU A 81 2.27 -12.00 3.66
C LEU A 81 1.23 -11.82 2.57
N VAL A 82 1.15 -12.75 1.62
CA VAL A 82 0.10 -12.69 0.60
C VAL A 82 -1.28 -12.82 1.26
N ALA A 83 -1.43 -13.72 2.23
CA ALA A 83 -2.68 -13.82 2.95
C ALA A 83 -3.01 -12.52 3.69
N ALA A 84 -2.00 -11.86 4.25
CA ALA A 84 -2.19 -10.58 4.92
C ALA A 84 -2.61 -9.48 3.94
N VAL A 85 -2.06 -9.49 2.73
CA VAL A 85 -2.48 -8.56 1.68
C VAL A 85 -3.95 -8.78 1.36
N GLN A 86 -4.36 -10.03 1.24
CA GLN A 86 -5.74 -10.34 0.90
C GLN A 86 -6.70 -9.92 2.00
N ARG A 87 -6.26 -9.91 3.25
CA ARG A 87 -7.08 -9.45 4.36
C ARG A 87 -7.01 -7.92 4.56
N GLY A 88 -6.21 -7.24 3.78
CA GLY A 88 -6.07 -5.79 3.93
C GLY A 88 -5.14 -5.37 5.07
N GLU A 89 -4.36 -6.29 5.61
CA GLU A 89 -3.45 -6.00 6.71
C GLU A 89 -2.08 -5.54 6.22
N VAL A 90 -1.73 -5.89 5.00
CA VAL A 90 -0.49 -5.49 4.36
C VAL A 90 -0.85 -4.87 3.02
N ASP A 91 -0.18 -3.81 2.65
CA ASP A 91 -0.47 -3.09 1.42
C ASP A 91 0.44 -3.52 0.27
N VAL A 92 1.72 -3.69 0.56
CA VAL A 92 2.71 -4.08 -0.46
C VAL A 92 3.65 -5.10 0.15
N ILE A 93 4.29 -5.90 -0.71
CA ILE A 93 5.31 -6.87 -0.26
C ILE A 93 6.59 -6.60 -1.03
N ILE A 94 7.71 -6.58 -0.32
CA ILE A 94 9.04 -6.43 -0.93
C ILE A 94 9.88 -7.65 -0.57
N GLY A 95 10.92 -7.87 -1.36
CA GLY A 95 11.85 -8.98 -1.12
C GLY A 95 11.48 -10.27 -1.83
N ALA A 96 10.31 -10.31 -2.47
CA ALA A 96 9.91 -11.51 -3.20
C ALA A 96 10.56 -11.53 -4.57
N GLY A 97 10.74 -12.71 -5.11
CA GLY A 97 11.36 -12.85 -6.43
C GLY A 97 10.44 -12.56 -7.59
N GLY A 98 9.13 -12.54 -7.35
CA GLY A 98 8.17 -12.25 -8.40
C GLY A 98 6.76 -12.47 -7.90
N PRO A 99 5.76 -12.24 -8.77
CA PRO A 99 4.37 -12.37 -8.34
C PRO A 99 3.97 -13.83 -8.11
N THR A 100 2.95 -14.00 -7.32
CA THR A 100 2.32 -15.28 -7.11
C THR A 100 0.82 -15.08 -7.10
N LYS A 101 0.06 -16.14 -6.89
CA LYS A 101 -1.38 -16.04 -6.98
C LYS A 101 -1.92 -15.00 -6.01
N GLY A 102 -2.77 -14.13 -6.48
CA GLY A 102 -3.43 -13.12 -5.66
C GLY A 102 -2.73 -11.78 -5.60
N VAL A 103 -1.49 -11.71 -6.07
CA VAL A 103 -0.74 -10.44 -6.10
C VAL A 103 -0.14 -10.25 -7.49
N THR A 104 0.10 -9.01 -7.82
CA THR A 104 0.73 -8.63 -9.08
C THR A 104 1.95 -7.79 -8.78
N ALA A 105 2.87 -7.72 -9.72
CA ALA A 105 4.13 -7.00 -9.53
C ALA A 105 4.07 -5.66 -10.22
N THR A 106 4.69 -4.68 -9.58
CA THR A 106 4.95 -3.39 -10.22
C THR A 106 6.14 -3.54 -11.16
N SER A 107 6.50 -2.46 -11.80
CA SER A 107 7.69 -2.44 -12.65
C SER A 107 8.93 -2.77 -11.84
N SER A 108 9.86 -3.48 -12.44
CA SER A 108 11.10 -3.84 -11.76
C SER A 108 12.02 -2.63 -11.67
N THR A 109 12.76 -2.55 -10.59
CA THR A 109 13.65 -1.43 -10.36
C THR A 109 15.07 -1.87 -10.04
N GLY A 110 15.58 -2.79 -10.78
CA GLY A 110 16.97 -3.20 -10.61
C GLY A 110 17.20 -3.89 -9.28
N ASP A 111 18.07 -3.34 -8.44
CA ASP A 111 18.45 -3.97 -7.19
C ASP A 111 17.30 -4.11 -6.21
N ALA A 112 16.29 -3.28 -6.32
CA ALA A 112 15.15 -3.35 -5.43
C ALA A 112 14.15 -4.42 -5.82
N GLY A 113 14.23 -4.92 -7.07
CA GLY A 113 13.32 -5.93 -7.56
C GLY A 113 11.95 -5.37 -7.82
N VAL A 114 10.93 -6.14 -7.52
CA VAL A 114 9.56 -5.73 -7.75
C VAL A 114 8.84 -5.54 -6.41
N VAL A 115 7.80 -4.74 -6.43
CA VAL A 115 6.91 -4.58 -5.30
C VAL A 115 5.62 -5.32 -5.66
N LEU A 116 5.13 -6.16 -4.77
CA LEU A 116 3.90 -6.90 -5.01
C LEU A 116 2.74 -6.19 -4.33
N VAL A 117 1.62 -6.13 -5.03
CA VAL A 117 0.38 -5.56 -4.50
C VAL A 117 -0.76 -6.51 -4.81
N SER A 118 -1.87 -6.36 -4.13
CA SER A 118 -3.06 -7.16 -4.44
C SER A 118 -3.50 -6.91 -5.87
N GLU A 119 -3.94 -7.96 -6.55
CA GLU A 119 -4.49 -7.82 -7.89
C GLU A 119 -5.71 -6.92 -7.92
N GLN A 120 -6.33 -6.70 -6.78
CA GLN A 120 -7.52 -5.86 -6.70
C GLN A 120 -7.17 -4.41 -6.36
N GLU A 121 -5.89 -4.12 -6.09
CA GLU A 121 -5.47 -2.76 -5.72
C GLU A 121 -4.83 -2.06 -6.90
N THR A 122 -5.57 -1.96 -7.98
CA THR A 122 -5.08 -1.28 -9.18
C THR A 122 -4.64 0.16 -8.93
N PRO A 123 -5.38 0.95 -8.14
CA PRO A 123 -4.92 2.32 -7.87
C PRO A 123 -3.55 2.39 -7.22
N LEU A 124 -3.27 1.46 -6.30
CA LEU A 124 -1.97 1.45 -5.64
C LEU A 124 -0.88 1.05 -6.63
N LYS A 125 -1.13 -0.01 -7.42
CA LYS A 125 -0.15 -0.43 -8.42
C LYS A 125 0.14 0.68 -9.40
N ASP A 126 -0.89 1.34 -9.91
CA ASP A 126 -0.72 2.42 -10.88
C ASP A 126 0.04 3.60 -10.28
N SER A 127 -0.21 3.89 -9.01
CA SER A 127 0.50 4.96 -8.31
C SER A 127 1.99 4.65 -8.22
N ILE A 128 2.31 3.43 -7.83
CA ILE A 128 3.71 3.01 -7.71
C ILE A 128 4.38 3.01 -9.07
N ASP A 129 3.74 2.44 -10.07
CA ASP A 129 4.32 2.36 -11.42
C ASP A 129 4.57 3.76 -12.00
N ARG A 130 3.65 4.68 -11.79
CA ARG A 130 3.81 6.05 -12.26
C ARG A 130 4.98 6.73 -11.54
N TRP A 131 5.04 6.56 -10.22
CA TRP A 131 6.12 7.13 -9.43
C TRP A 131 7.47 6.57 -9.88
N LEU A 132 7.53 5.25 -10.15
CA LEU A 132 8.78 4.65 -10.63
C LEU A 132 9.17 5.21 -11.99
N ALA A 133 8.20 5.42 -12.87
CA ALA A 133 8.48 5.97 -14.20
C ALA A 133 9.02 7.40 -14.11
N GLU A 134 8.56 8.16 -13.14
CA GLU A 134 9.01 9.54 -12.97
C GLU A 134 10.42 9.61 -12.38
N ARG A 135 10.83 8.59 -11.65
CA ARG A 135 12.16 8.56 -11.06
C ARG A 135 13.23 8.14 -12.07
N GLY A 136 12.85 7.28 -12.97
CA GLY A 136 13.76 6.72 -13.93
C GLY A 136 14.06 7.68 -15.04
#